data_ef554d2b6123633fbdb7e5940c838fe4
#
_entry.id   ef554d2b6123633fbdb7e5940c838fe4
#
_cell.length_a   1.000
_cell.length_b   1.000
_cell.length_c   1.000
_cell.angle_alpha   90.00
_cell.angle_beta   90.00
_cell.angle_gamma   90.00
#
_symmetry.space_group_name_H-M   'P 1'
#
loop_
_entity.id
_entity.type
_entity.pdbx_description
1 polymer ?
#
loop_
_entity_poly.entity_id
_entity_poly.type
_entity_poly.pdbx_seq_one_letter_code
_entity_poly.pdbx_strand_id
1 'polypeptide(L)'
;MARRLRKKRIAIILLTFTAIIVWSTHSCVSRCTSSSDKEKVKDTLPKAHINDSISNALTDGKKYHKMDSLVERYLKRWEINGAQLVITRNDSLLYARGFGWADKERGIRMEPNMLMRFASVSKLITAVGIMKLQEMKKLRMNEKVFGPKGILNDTTYNNGIKDQRYYNITVEQLLRHQAGFNNYAGDPVSSTRYIMMQNHLTTPPDHKTLLKILLKRHLGYTPGEGKCYSNLGYIILSMIIEKKSGMKYENFMKKYVLQPAGCYDMHIAGTYYKDRRPNETKYYMHQGSIPVYEYNNSGRMVEKCYGDTDLPRLSGAGAWCGSAAELSRLIASIDGQPHVKDILSQKSIQFMTTEQPDHQYSIGWNYTPKSNGPWIRTGSLAGTSAIVLKYPDGQCWILITNTSTWKGHGFSNDTVAFFEKLRKQFMADMPKKDLFI
;
A
#
# COMPACT_ATOMS: atom_id res chain seq x y z
N MET A 1 -40.89 -70.39 0.95
CA MET A 1 -39.85 -70.22 1.98
C MET A 1 -38.68 -69.31 1.51
N ALA A 2 -38.28 -69.37 0.28
CA ALA A 2 -37.19 -68.60 -0.29
C ALA A 2 -37.40 -67.05 -0.31
N ARG A 3 -38.60 -66.50 -0.45
CA ARG A 3 -38.92 -65.10 -0.50
C ARG A 3 -38.83 -64.38 0.85
N ARG A 4 -39.01 -65.12 1.98
CA ARG A 4 -38.90 -64.55 3.33
C ARG A 4 -37.47 -64.44 3.81
N LEU A 5 -36.57 -65.29 3.35
CA LEU A 5 -35.16 -65.27 3.63
C LEU A 5 -34.45 -64.12 2.88
N ARG A 6 -34.88 -63.77 1.66
CA ARG A 6 -34.33 -62.68 0.85
C ARG A 6 -34.65 -61.29 1.46
N LYS A 7 -35.87 -61.11 2.01
CA LYS A 7 -36.26 -59.86 2.70
C LYS A 7 -35.51 -59.65 4.02
N LYS A 8 -35.21 -60.72 4.79
CA LYS A 8 -34.43 -60.65 6.03
C LYS A 8 -32.95 -60.31 5.75
N ARG A 9 -32.34 -60.80 4.68
CA ARG A 9 -30.98 -60.52 4.27
C ARG A 9 -30.84 -59.04 3.78
N ILE A 10 -31.82 -58.54 3.05
CA ILE A 10 -31.82 -57.12 2.62
C ILE A 10 -32.03 -56.19 3.78
N ALA A 11 -32.86 -56.50 4.78
CA ALA A 11 -33.05 -55.70 5.99
C ALA A 11 -31.80 -55.66 6.88
N ILE A 12 -31.04 -56.75 6.98
CA ILE A 12 -29.79 -56.81 7.75
C ILE A 12 -28.68 -56.00 7.04
N ILE A 13 -28.60 -56.05 5.69
CA ILE A 13 -27.63 -55.26 4.92
C ILE A 13 -27.96 -53.79 4.96
N LEU A 14 -29.22 -53.36 4.96
CA LEU A 14 -29.63 -51.97 5.14
C LEU A 14 -29.35 -51.42 6.54
N LEU A 15 -29.53 -52.24 7.58
CA LEU A 15 -29.20 -51.82 8.98
C LEU A 15 -27.70 -51.72 9.25
N THR A 16 -26.88 -52.58 8.61
CA THR A 16 -25.40 -52.46 8.72
C THR A 16 -24.85 -51.24 7.94
N PHE A 17 -25.45 -50.89 6.79
CA PHE A 17 -25.07 -49.70 6.04
C PHE A 17 -25.44 -48.40 6.78
N THR A 18 -26.60 -48.32 7.41
CA THR A 18 -26.99 -47.14 8.22
C THR A 18 -26.15 -47.03 9.47
N ALA A 19 -25.75 -48.10 10.14
CA ALA A 19 -24.86 -48.05 11.30
C ALA A 19 -23.44 -47.60 10.94
N ILE A 20 -22.92 -48.01 9.76
CA ILE A 20 -21.60 -47.57 9.27
C ILE A 20 -21.64 -46.10 8.87
N ILE A 21 -22.71 -45.60 8.24
CA ILE A 21 -22.85 -44.18 7.89
C ILE A 21 -22.95 -43.29 9.14
N VAL A 22 -23.73 -43.70 10.13
CA VAL A 22 -23.86 -42.95 11.40
C VAL A 22 -22.55 -42.98 12.19
N TRP A 23 -21.78 -44.09 12.15
CA TRP A 23 -20.49 -44.11 12.85
C TRP A 23 -19.40 -43.36 12.12
N SER A 24 -19.40 -43.33 10.78
CA SER A 24 -18.47 -42.49 9.99
C SER A 24 -18.78 -41.01 10.10
N THR A 25 -20.04 -40.59 10.23
CA THR A 25 -20.38 -39.16 10.45
C THR A 25 -20.09 -38.70 11.86
N HIS A 26 -20.27 -39.55 12.89
CA HIS A 26 -19.86 -39.21 14.26
C HIS A 26 -18.34 -39.15 14.43
N SER A 27 -17.58 -40.02 13.79
CA SER A 27 -16.10 -39.96 13.81
C SER A 27 -15.55 -38.76 13.02
N CYS A 28 -16.22 -38.30 11.96
CA CYS A 28 -15.85 -37.04 11.29
C CYS A 28 -16.22 -35.80 12.09
N VAL A 29 -17.37 -35.78 12.77
CA VAL A 29 -17.77 -34.60 13.58
C VAL A 29 -16.91 -34.46 14.84
N SER A 30 -16.51 -35.57 15.50
CA SER A 30 -15.62 -35.50 16.66
C SER A 30 -14.14 -35.21 16.34
N ARG A 31 -13.69 -35.39 15.08
CA ARG A 31 -12.35 -34.97 14.64
C ARG A 31 -12.29 -33.55 14.08
N CYS A 32 -13.43 -32.95 13.70
CA CYS A 32 -13.49 -31.56 13.27
C CYS A 32 -13.68 -30.56 14.41
N THR A 33 -13.97 -31.01 15.63
CA THR A 33 -14.16 -30.10 16.79
C THR A 33 -12.94 -29.94 17.68
N SER A 34 -11.82 -30.61 17.39
CA SER A 34 -10.60 -30.56 18.21
C SER A 34 -9.40 -29.83 17.58
N SER A 35 -9.60 -29.04 16.52
CA SER A 35 -8.52 -28.24 15.91
C SER A 35 -8.97 -26.85 15.44
N SER A 36 -9.82 -26.19 16.21
CA SER A 36 -10.11 -24.77 16.02
C SER A 36 -9.91 -23.94 17.31
N ASP A 37 -8.84 -24.19 18.04
CA ASP A 37 -8.18 -23.11 18.76
C ASP A 37 -7.42 -22.25 17.74
N LYS A 38 -8.19 -21.66 16.81
CA LYS A 38 -7.81 -20.36 16.26
C LYS A 38 -7.86 -19.44 17.45
N GLU A 39 -6.70 -19.20 18.07
CA GLU A 39 -6.49 -18.00 18.84
C GLU A 39 -7.19 -16.86 18.11
N LYS A 40 -8.36 -16.46 18.58
CA LYS A 40 -8.88 -15.14 18.33
C LYS A 40 -7.79 -14.25 18.88
N VAL A 41 -6.89 -13.78 18.02
CA VAL A 41 -6.03 -12.65 18.32
C VAL A 41 -7.01 -11.58 18.79
N LYS A 42 -7.13 -11.45 20.10
CA LYS A 42 -7.85 -10.34 20.69
C LYS A 42 -7.18 -9.12 20.12
N ASP A 43 -7.92 -8.35 19.35
CA ASP A 43 -7.54 -7.05 18.81
C ASP A 43 -7.51 -6.04 19.98
N THR A 44 -6.67 -6.35 20.98
CA THR A 44 -6.44 -5.55 22.16
C THR A 44 -5.06 -4.92 22.06
N LEU A 45 -4.84 -4.15 20.99
CA LEU A 45 -3.74 -3.23 20.92
C LEU A 45 -4.08 -1.98 21.72
N PRO A 46 -3.11 -1.38 22.44
CA PRO A 46 -3.35 -0.16 23.20
C PRO A 46 -3.86 0.92 22.25
N LYS A 47 -5.03 1.48 22.53
CA LYS A 47 -5.74 2.47 21.71
C LYS A 47 -5.17 3.88 21.88
N ALA A 48 -3.89 4.08 21.96
CA ALA A 48 -3.33 5.42 21.82
C ALA A 48 -3.10 5.71 20.33
N HIS A 49 -4.20 5.95 19.59
CA HIS A 49 -4.13 6.32 18.19
C HIS A 49 -3.74 7.78 18.08
N ILE A 50 -2.69 8.07 17.31
CA ILE A 50 -2.27 9.45 17.02
C ILE A 50 -3.44 10.28 16.49
N ASN A 51 -4.33 9.66 15.71
CA ASN A 51 -5.49 10.29 15.13
C ASN A 51 -6.55 10.71 16.16
N ASP A 52 -6.57 10.13 17.36
CA ASP A 52 -7.51 10.51 18.41
C ASP A 52 -7.13 11.84 19.09
N SER A 53 -5.86 12.23 19.01
CA SER A 53 -5.31 13.42 19.67
C SER A 53 -5.06 14.61 18.74
N ILE A 54 -5.13 14.41 17.41
CA ILE A 54 -4.78 15.43 16.42
C ILE A 54 -6.04 16.01 15.78
N SER A 55 -6.13 17.35 15.82
CA SER A 55 -7.20 18.11 15.14
C SER A 55 -6.67 19.46 14.65
N ASN A 56 -7.45 20.14 13.80
CA ASN A 56 -7.14 21.49 13.34
C ASN A 56 -6.98 22.51 14.49
N ALA A 57 -7.67 22.29 15.61
CA ALA A 57 -7.59 23.16 16.79
C ALA A 57 -6.14 23.28 17.36
N LEU A 58 -5.31 22.25 17.19
CA LEU A 58 -3.92 22.27 17.67
C LEU A 58 -3.06 23.31 16.94
N THR A 59 -3.43 23.70 15.73
CA THR A 59 -2.72 24.64 14.87
C THR A 59 -3.59 25.85 14.48
N ASP A 60 -4.66 26.11 15.24
CA ASP A 60 -5.58 27.23 14.99
C ASP A 60 -5.13 28.51 15.70
N GLY A 61 -3.88 28.93 15.50
CA GLY A 61 -3.32 30.12 16.12
C GLY A 61 -2.90 31.18 15.09
N LYS A 62 -2.97 32.48 15.46
CA LYS A 62 -2.63 33.64 14.60
C LYS A 62 -1.25 33.48 13.92
N LYS A 63 -0.30 32.82 14.57
CA LYS A 63 1.06 32.56 14.04
C LYS A 63 1.07 31.69 12.76
N TYR A 64 0.05 30.85 12.55
CA TYR A 64 -0.04 30.00 11.38
C TYR A 64 -0.83 30.62 10.22
N HIS A 65 -1.68 31.64 10.48
CA HIS A 65 -2.61 32.21 9.50
C HIS A 65 -1.94 32.62 8.18
N LYS A 66 -0.71 33.17 8.24
CA LYS A 66 0.00 33.56 7.02
C LYS A 66 0.41 32.37 6.17
N MET A 67 0.86 31.29 6.79
CA MET A 67 1.20 30.04 6.12
C MET A 67 -0.07 29.36 5.58
N ASP A 68 -1.12 29.26 6.42
CA ASP A 68 -2.41 28.68 6.05
C ASP A 68 -2.98 29.35 4.79
N SER A 69 -3.00 30.70 4.75
CA SER A 69 -3.46 31.46 3.59
C SER A 69 -2.64 31.20 2.32
N LEU A 70 -1.33 30.92 2.45
CA LEU A 70 -0.51 30.52 1.31
C LEU A 70 -0.88 29.12 0.82
N VAL A 71 -1.08 28.18 1.74
CA VAL A 71 -1.51 26.80 1.42
C VAL A 71 -2.90 26.82 0.77
N GLU A 72 -3.86 27.54 1.32
CA GLU A 72 -5.22 27.66 0.75
C GLU A 72 -5.19 28.23 -0.68
N ARG A 73 -4.41 29.28 -0.93
CA ARG A 73 -4.23 29.83 -2.29
C ARG A 73 -3.58 28.83 -3.23
N TYR A 74 -2.60 28.07 -2.74
CA TYR A 74 -1.96 27.02 -3.52
C TYR A 74 -2.95 25.93 -3.90
N LEU A 75 -3.74 25.40 -2.95
CA LEU A 75 -4.75 24.39 -3.19
C LEU A 75 -5.85 24.88 -4.13
N LYS A 76 -6.31 26.13 -3.96
CA LYS A 76 -7.30 26.75 -4.85
C LYS A 76 -6.79 26.87 -6.29
N ARG A 77 -5.51 27.25 -6.49
CA ARG A 77 -4.89 27.30 -7.83
C ARG A 77 -4.90 25.94 -8.52
N TRP A 78 -4.78 24.85 -7.76
CA TRP A 78 -4.76 23.49 -8.26
C TRP A 78 -6.14 22.81 -8.24
N GLU A 79 -7.21 23.55 -7.89
CA GLU A 79 -8.59 23.03 -7.79
C GLU A 79 -8.73 21.85 -6.82
N ILE A 80 -7.94 21.84 -5.75
CA ILE A 80 -7.94 20.78 -4.75
C ILE A 80 -9.06 21.00 -3.74
N ASN A 81 -9.97 20.03 -3.60
CA ASN A 81 -11.09 20.09 -2.68
C ASN A 81 -10.66 19.99 -1.21
N GLY A 82 -9.69 19.12 -0.92
CA GLY A 82 -9.17 18.95 0.43
C GLY A 82 -7.76 18.38 0.45
N ALA A 83 -7.02 18.72 1.50
CA ALA A 83 -5.65 18.27 1.69
C ALA A 83 -5.28 18.21 3.18
N GLN A 84 -4.29 17.41 3.51
CA GLN A 84 -3.59 17.43 4.80
C GLN A 84 -2.15 17.86 4.58
N LEU A 85 -1.68 18.83 5.38
CA LEU A 85 -0.28 19.21 5.46
C LEU A 85 0.26 18.89 6.85
N VAL A 86 1.35 18.14 6.90
CA VAL A 86 2.06 17.76 8.12
C VAL A 86 3.51 18.18 7.99
N ILE A 87 4.05 18.78 9.06
CA ILE A 87 5.46 19.20 9.16
C ILE A 87 6.01 18.65 10.47
N THR A 88 7.08 17.86 10.37
CA THR A 88 7.86 17.44 11.52
C THR A 88 9.27 18.04 11.47
N ARG A 89 9.93 18.08 12.63
CA ARG A 89 11.35 18.40 12.73
C ARG A 89 11.96 17.61 13.88
N ASN A 90 13.05 16.92 13.61
CA ASN A 90 13.67 16.01 14.56
C ASN A 90 12.61 15.08 15.18
N ASP A 91 11.76 14.52 14.31
CA ASP A 91 10.66 13.58 14.58
C ASP A 91 9.53 14.13 15.46
N SER A 92 9.62 15.36 15.96
CA SER A 92 8.52 16.05 16.62
C SER A 92 7.55 16.65 15.62
N LEU A 93 6.25 16.45 15.86
CA LEU A 93 5.18 16.99 15.03
C LEU A 93 4.95 18.47 15.38
N LEU A 94 5.33 19.38 14.49
CA LEU A 94 5.23 20.84 14.71
C LEU A 94 3.95 21.43 14.14
N TYR A 95 3.41 20.81 13.10
CA TYR A 95 2.23 21.28 12.40
C TYR A 95 1.48 20.11 11.76
N ALA A 96 0.17 20.06 11.98
CA ALA A 96 -0.76 19.13 11.33
C ALA A 96 -2.07 19.84 11.08
N ARG A 97 -2.45 20.01 9.80
CA ARG A 97 -3.68 20.72 9.44
C ARG A 97 -4.35 20.12 8.24
N GLY A 98 -5.69 19.99 8.33
CA GLY A 98 -6.59 19.71 7.22
C GLY A 98 -7.09 21.01 6.59
N PHE A 99 -7.12 21.06 5.27
CA PHE A 99 -7.59 22.19 4.46
C PHE A 99 -8.75 21.78 3.58
N GLY A 100 -9.73 22.67 3.40
CA GLY A 100 -10.85 22.46 2.51
C GLY A 100 -11.82 21.38 3.01
N TRP A 101 -12.21 20.46 2.14
CA TRP A 101 -13.30 19.51 2.35
C TRP A 101 -12.82 18.06 2.34
N ALA A 102 -13.20 17.31 3.34
CA ALA A 102 -13.09 15.85 3.35
C ALA A 102 -14.23 15.21 2.53
N ASP A 103 -15.45 15.74 2.67
CA ASP A 103 -16.62 15.39 1.87
C ASP A 103 -17.43 16.67 1.64
N LYS A 104 -17.28 17.26 0.45
CA LYS A 104 -17.85 18.57 0.13
C LYS A 104 -19.39 18.53 0.10
N GLU A 105 -19.96 17.48 -0.47
CA GLU A 105 -21.40 17.33 -0.63
C GLU A 105 -22.10 17.13 0.71
N ARG A 106 -21.39 16.54 1.69
CA ARG A 106 -21.89 16.36 3.06
C ARG A 106 -21.49 17.50 4.00
N GLY A 107 -20.78 18.51 3.49
CA GLY A 107 -20.31 19.66 4.30
C GLY A 107 -19.25 19.29 5.34
N ILE A 108 -18.52 18.17 5.18
CA ILE A 108 -17.51 17.70 6.14
C ILE A 108 -16.17 18.37 5.82
N ARG A 109 -15.65 19.14 6.78
CA ARG A 109 -14.33 19.78 6.67
C ARG A 109 -13.20 18.77 6.81
N MET A 110 -12.07 19.05 6.16
CA MET A 110 -10.87 18.24 6.30
C MET A 110 -10.21 18.45 7.68
N GLU A 111 -9.89 17.35 8.34
CA GLU A 111 -9.12 17.30 9.58
C GLU A 111 -7.83 16.49 9.38
N PRO A 112 -6.75 16.78 10.16
CA PRO A 112 -5.46 16.11 9.99
C PRO A 112 -5.46 14.62 10.40
N ASN A 113 -6.47 14.17 11.12
CA ASN A 113 -6.65 12.78 11.56
C ASN A 113 -7.48 11.93 10.58
N MET A 114 -7.99 12.49 9.50
CA MET A 114 -8.76 11.74 8.51
C MET A 114 -7.86 10.87 7.65
N LEU A 115 -8.42 9.76 7.17
CA LEU A 115 -7.68 8.78 6.39
C LEU A 115 -7.74 9.12 4.90
N MET A 116 -6.61 8.98 4.22
CA MET A 116 -6.45 9.30 2.80
C MET A 116 -5.57 8.26 2.11
N ARG A 117 -5.86 7.95 0.84
CA ARG A 117 -5.06 7.04 0.02
C ARG A 117 -3.66 7.62 -0.22
N PHE A 118 -2.64 6.83 0.00
CA PHE A 118 -1.23 7.23 -0.19
C PHE A 118 -0.71 7.01 -1.60
N ALA A 119 -1.48 6.30 -2.43
CA ALA A 119 -1.02 5.89 -3.75
C ALA A 119 0.36 5.22 -3.67
N SER A 120 1.29 5.56 -4.58
CA SER A 120 2.60 4.92 -4.64
C SER A 120 3.52 5.18 -3.43
N VAL A 121 3.17 6.04 -2.48
CA VAL A 121 3.88 6.09 -1.18
C VAL A 121 3.78 4.75 -0.46
N SER A 122 2.74 3.95 -0.73
CA SER A 122 2.57 2.57 -0.27
C SER A 122 3.79 1.67 -0.54
N LYS A 123 4.56 1.96 -1.59
CA LYS A 123 5.77 1.18 -1.91
C LYS A 123 6.84 1.31 -0.84
N LEU A 124 6.96 2.48 -0.21
CA LEU A 124 7.87 2.64 0.92
C LEU A 124 7.49 1.70 2.07
N ILE A 125 6.19 1.63 2.40
CA ILE A 125 5.66 0.74 3.43
C ILE A 125 6.03 -0.72 3.10
N THR A 126 5.78 -1.16 1.86
CA THR A 126 6.12 -2.52 1.40
C THR A 126 7.62 -2.80 1.48
N ALA A 127 8.46 -1.84 1.10
CA ALA A 127 9.91 -1.96 1.17
C ALA A 127 10.37 -2.18 2.62
N VAL A 128 9.81 -1.45 3.58
CA VAL A 128 10.08 -1.67 5.02
C VAL A 128 9.70 -3.08 5.45
N GLY A 129 8.56 -3.61 4.97
CA GLY A 129 8.13 -4.99 5.24
C GLY A 129 9.13 -6.04 4.72
N ILE A 130 9.70 -5.85 3.54
CA ILE A 130 10.75 -6.70 2.99
C ILE A 130 12.03 -6.61 3.84
N MET A 131 12.43 -5.40 4.24
CA MET A 131 13.58 -5.23 5.14
C MET A 131 13.37 -5.92 6.49
N LYS A 132 12.15 -5.87 7.05
CA LYS A 132 11.80 -6.62 8.27
C LYS A 132 11.99 -8.12 8.10
N LEU A 133 11.55 -8.70 6.97
CA LEU A 133 11.77 -10.12 6.68
C LEU A 133 13.27 -10.45 6.57
N GLN A 134 14.08 -9.56 6.01
CA GLN A 134 15.54 -9.71 5.97
C GLN A 134 16.15 -9.69 7.38
N GLU A 135 15.77 -8.74 8.23
CA GLU A 135 16.23 -8.67 9.63
C GLU A 135 15.81 -9.89 10.44
N MET A 136 14.60 -10.41 10.17
CA MET A 136 14.12 -11.68 10.74
C MET A 136 14.83 -12.93 10.17
N LYS A 137 15.80 -12.76 9.26
CA LYS A 137 16.53 -13.85 8.55
C LYS A 137 15.62 -14.78 7.74
N LYS A 138 14.41 -14.33 7.38
CA LYS A 138 13.46 -15.08 6.55
C LYS A 138 13.66 -14.86 5.05
N LEU A 139 14.44 -13.84 4.67
CA LEU A 139 14.65 -13.39 3.31
C LEU A 139 16.07 -12.87 3.12
N ARG A 140 16.62 -13.04 1.92
CA ARG A 140 17.87 -12.39 1.47
C ARG A 140 17.59 -11.59 0.20
N MET A 141 18.25 -10.44 0.03
CA MET A 141 18.01 -9.54 -1.12
C MET A 141 18.37 -10.17 -2.47
N ASN A 142 19.39 -11.01 -2.51
CA ASN A 142 19.82 -11.74 -3.70
C ASN A 142 19.03 -13.03 -3.97
N GLU A 143 18.01 -13.35 -3.17
CA GLU A 143 17.19 -14.55 -3.33
C GLU A 143 16.37 -14.46 -4.63
N LYS A 144 16.36 -15.55 -5.41
CA LYS A 144 15.62 -15.62 -6.67
C LYS A 144 14.12 -15.68 -6.41
N VAL A 145 13.36 -14.97 -7.24
CA VAL A 145 11.91 -14.84 -7.07
C VAL A 145 11.14 -16.00 -7.69
N PHE A 146 11.46 -16.35 -8.92
CA PHE A 146 10.76 -17.35 -9.72
C PHE A 146 11.56 -18.63 -9.95
N GLY A 147 10.87 -19.67 -10.45
CA GLY A 147 11.45 -20.96 -10.77
C GLY A 147 11.35 -21.97 -9.63
N PRO A 148 11.81 -23.23 -9.85
CA PRO A 148 11.66 -24.32 -8.88
C PRO A 148 12.37 -24.04 -7.53
N LYS A 149 13.46 -23.29 -7.56
CA LYS A 149 14.21 -22.88 -6.36
C LYS A 149 13.93 -21.45 -5.93
N GLY A 150 12.98 -20.75 -6.59
CA GLY A 150 12.58 -19.39 -6.26
C GLY A 150 11.63 -19.33 -5.08
N ILE A 151 11.44 -18.13 -4.53
CA ILE A 151 10.49 -17.87 -3.43
C ILE A 151 9.06 -18.21 -3.87
N LEU A 152 8.67 -17.72 -5.04
CA LEU A 152 7.37 -17.94 -5.66
C LEU A 152 7.47 -19.11 -6.65
N ASN A 153 7.60 -20.32 -6.12
CA ASN A 153 7.86 -21.55 -6.87
C ASN A 153 6.60 -22.31 -7.31
N ASP A 154 5.42 -21.70 -7.24
CA ASP A 154 4.16 -22.34 -7.64
C ASP A 154 4.15 -22.60 -9.16
N THR A 155 3.92 -23.88 -9.52
CA THR A 155 3.91 -24.35 -10.91
C THR A 155 2.80 -23.72 -11.73
N THR A 156 1.71 -23.27 -11.11
CA THR A 156 0.55 -22.65 -11.79
C THR A 156 0.96 -21.50 -12.70
N TYR A 157 1.94 -20.70 -12.28
CA TYR A 157 2.45 -19.57 -13.08
C TYR A 157 3.88 -19.79 -13.59
N ASN A 158 4.73 -20.55 -12.89
CA ASN A 158 6.10 -20.80 -13.34
C ASN A 158 6.17 -21.64 -14.62
N ASN A 159 5.28 -22.63 -14.80
CA ASN A 159 5.24 -23.46 -16.01
C ASN A 159 4.92 -22.67 -17.29
N GLY A 160 4.37 -21.44 -17.14
CA GLY A 160 4.09 -20.56 -18.27
C GLY A 160 5.26 -19.65 -18.67
N ILE A 161 6.36 -19.64 -17.91
CA ILE A 161 7.52 -18.77 -18.18
C ILE A 161 8.25 -19.26 -19.44
N LYS A 162 8.24 -18.42 -20.48
CA LYS A 162 8.97 -18.66 -21.74
C LYS A 162 10.34 -17.97 -21.76
N ASP A 163 10.44 -16.82 -21.15
CA ASP A 163 11.68 -16.05 -21.06
C ASP A 163 12.48 -16.46 -19.83
N GLN A 164 13.56 -17.19 -20.03
CA GLN A 164 14.41 -17.75 -18.95
C GLN A 164 15.03 -16.67 -18.04
N ARG A 165 15.08 -15.42 -18.49
CA ARG A 165 15.59 -14.29 -17.68
C ARG A 165 14.75 -14.03 -16.44
N TYR A 166 13.48 -14.45 -16.40
CA TYR A 166 12.65 -14.40 -15.17
C TYR A 166 13.28 -15.13 -13.99
N TYR A 167 14.01 -16.22 -14.22
CA TYR A 167 14.67 -16.99 -13.17
C TYR A 167 15.87 -16.25 -12.55
N ASN A 168 16.31 -15.17 -13.18
CA ASN A 168 17.40 -14.34 -12.68
C ASN A 168 16.91 -13.18 -11.81
N ILE A 169 15.60 -12.90 -11.76
CA ILE A 169 15.04 -11.81 -10.97
C ILE A 169 15.27 -12.08 -9.48
N THR A 170 15.83 -11.08 -8.79
CA THR A 170 16.04 -11.10 -7.33
C THR A 170 15.07 -10.16 -6.61
N VAL A 171 14.96 -10.31 -5.29
CA VAL A 171 14.16 -9.43 -4.45
C VAL A 171 14.65 -7.98 -4.54
N GLU A 172 15.96 -7.74 -4.51
CA GLU A 172 16.52 -6.40 -4.64
C GLU A 172 16.16 -5.74 -5.98
N GLN A 173 16.23 -6.50 -7.08
CA GLN A 173 15.86 -5.97 -8.39
C GLN A 173 14.38 -5.57 -8.49
N LEU A 174 13.47 -6.28 -7.78
CA LEU A 174 12.07 -5.84 -7.67
C LEU A 174 11.95 -4.52 -6.90
N LEU A 175 12.64 -4.40 -5.75
CA LEU A 175 12.62 -3.19 -4.92
C LEU A 175 13.15 -1.96 -5.66
N ARG A 176 14.17 -2.14 -6.51
CA ARG A 176 14.85 -1.08 -7.28
C ARG A 176 14.27 -0.86 -8.69
N HIS A 177 13.15 -1.51 -9.02
CA HIS A 177 12.54 -1.44 -10.35
C HIS A 177 13.47 -1.91 -11.49
N GLN A 178 14.33 -2.87 -11.22
CA GLN A 178 15.34 -3.42 -12.14
C GLN A 178 15.02 -4.85 -12.61
N ALA A 179 13.78 -5.30 -12.43
CA ALA A 179 13.39 -6.70 -12.71
C ALA A 179 13.22 -7.04 -14.21
N GLY A 180 13.39 -6.08 -15.10
CA GLY A 180 13.22 -6.31 -16.54
C GLY A 180 11.81 -6.04 -17.06
N PHE A 181 10.86 -5.68 -16.18
CA PHE A 181 9.50 -5.31 -16.61
C PHE A 181 9.54 -4.01 -17.43
N ASN A 182 8.64 -3.92 -18.41
CA ASN A 182 8.45 -2.69 -19.18
C ASN A 182 6.98 -2.28 -19.19
N ASN A 183 6.73 -1.02 -19.52
CA ASN A 183 5.41 -0.43 -19.58
C ASN A 183 5.05 0.06 -21.01
N TYR A 184 5.65 -0.51 -22.05
CA TYR A 184 5.37 -0.10 -23.44
C TYR A 184 3.89 -0.22 -23.81
N ALA A 185 3.20 -1.22 -23.28
CA ALA A 185 1.76 -1.42 -23.44
C ALA A 185 0.94 -0.90 -22.24
N GLY A 186 1.50 0.02 -21.45
CA GLY A 186 0.93 0.48 -20.17
C GLY A 186 1.26 -0.44 -19.00
N ASP A 187 1.02 0.07 -17.79
CA ASP A 187 1.19 -0.75 -16.57
C ASP A 187 0.09 -1.82 -16.51
N PRO A 188 0.47 -3.12 -16.51
CA PRO A 188 -0.52 -4.21 -16.55
C PRO A 188 -1.48 -4.20 -15.35
N VAL A 189 -1.05 -3.65 -14.23
CA VAL A 189 -1.88 -3.59 -13.02
C VAL A 189 -3.00 -2.55 -13.14
N SER A 190 -2.75 -1.48 -13.89
CA SER A 190 -3.74 -0.45 -14.20
C SER A 190 -4.65 -0.83 -15.39
N SER A 191 -4.44 -2.00 -15.98
CA SER A 191 -5.13 -2.46 -17.19
C SER A 191 -6.00 -3.70 -16.96
N THR A 192 -6.55 -3.85 -15.75
CA THR A 192 -7.32 -5.06 -15.34
C THR A 192 -8.42 -5.41 -16.35
N ARG A 193 -9.23 -4.42 -16.76
CA ARG A 193 -10.30 -4.61 -17.74
C ARG A 193 -9.77 -5.17 -19.07
N TYR A 194 -8.67 -4.61 -19.58
CA TYR A 194 -8.04 -5.08 -20.81
C TYR A 194 -7.49 -6.51 -20.69
N ILE A 195 -6.86 -6.84 -19.54
CA ILE A 195 -6.38 -8.19 -19.25
C ILE A 195 -7.56 -9.17 -19.22
N MET A 196 -8.68 -8.80 -18.60
CA MET A 196 -9.90 -9.62 -18.57
C MET A 196 -10.41 -9.91 -19.98
N MET A 197 -10.53 -8.87 -20.81
CA MET A 197 -11.02 -9.02 -22.19
C MET A 197 -10.11 -9.91 -23.03
N GLN A 198 -8.79 -9.69 -22.98
CA GLN A 198 -7.83 -10.48 -23.77
C GLN A 198 -7.72 -11.95 -23.33
N ASN A 199 -8.03 -12.25 -22.09
CA ASN A 199 -7.92 -13.61 -21.55
C ASN A 199 -9.27 -14.25 -21.25
N HIS A 200 -10.37 -13.68 -21.75
CA HIS A 200 -11.75 -14.17 -21.59
C HIS A 200 -12.12 -14.45 -20.12
N LEU A 201 -11.64 -13.58 -19.20
CA LEU A 201 -11.93 -13.72 -17.78
C LEU A 201 -13.30 -13.11 -17.45
N THR A 202 -14.09 -13.81 -16.68
CA THR A 202 -15.41 -13.36 -16.19
C THR A 202 -15.31 -12.54 -14.90
N THR A 203 -14.19 -12.65 -14.18
CA THR A 203 -13.90 -11.91 -12.94
C THR A 203 -12.48 -11.36 -12.96
N PRO A 204 -12.21 -10.25 -12.25
CA PRO A 204 -10.86 -9.72 -12.13
C PRO A 204 -9.87 -10.77 -11.62
N PRO A 205 -8.69 -10.92 -12.25
CA PRO A 205 -7.72 -11.93 -11.87
C PRO A 205 -7.18 -11.67 -10.46
N ASP A 206 -7.08 -12.68 -9.62
CA ASP A 206 -6.27 -12.61 -8.41
C ASP A 206 -4.76 -12.51 -8.76
N HIS A 207 -3.92 -12.26 -7.76
CA HIS A 207 -2.47 -12.11 -7.99
C HIS A 207 -1.84 -13.34 -8.67
N LYS A 208 -2.30 -14.54 -8.32
CA LYS A 208 -1.79 -15.80 -8.90
C LYS A 208 -2.16 -15.92 -10.37
N THR A 209 -3.41 -15.65 -10.72
CA THR A 209 -3.90 -15.61 -12.09
C THR A 209 -3.24 -14.51 -12.91
N LEU A 210 -3.06 -13.33 -12.31
CA LEU A 210 -2.34 -12.22 -12.93
C LEU A 210 -0.90 -12.62 -13.30
N LEU A 211 -0.15 -13.22 -12.37
CA LEU A 211 1.18 -13.74 -12.66
C LEU A 211 1.18 -14.80 -13.75
N LYS A 212 0.23 -15.77 -13.73
CA LYS A 212 0.09 -16.78 -14.78
C LYS A 212 -0.05 -16.16 -16.18
N ILE A 213 -0.71 -15.02 -16.28
CA ILE A 213 -0.85 -14.27 -17.55
C ILE A 213 0.41 -13.50 -17.90
N LEU A 214 0.94 -12.74 -16.95
CA LEU A 214 2.00 -11.77 -17.23
C LEU A 214 3.38 -12.42 -17.41
N LEU A 215 3.68 -13.52 -16.71
CA LEU A 215 4.95 -14.23 -16.85
C LEU A 215 5.13 -14.96 -18.18
N LYS A 216 4.09 -15.03 -19.02
CA LYS A 216 4.21 -15.49 -20.42
C LYS A 216 4.82 -14.45 -21.35
N ARG A 217 4.86 -13.17 -20.92
CA ARG A 217 5.40 -12.06 -21.72
C ARG A 217 6.93 -12.05 -21.63
N HIS A 218 7.58 -11.50 -22.66
CA HIS A 218 9.02 -11.26 -22.61
C HIS A 218 9.37 -10.05 -21.74
N LEU A 219 10.50 -10.12 -21.05
CA LEU A 219 11.07 -8.98 -20.35
C LEU A 219 11.58 -7.93 -21.35
N GLY A 220 11.48 -6.67 -21.02
CA GLY A 220 11.97 -5.57 -21.86
C GLY A 220 13.49 -5.44 -21.88
N TYR A 221 14.15 -5.89 -20.82
CA TYR A 221 15.60 -5.88 -20.67
C TYR A 221 16.03 -6.97 -19.66
N THR A 222 17.32 -7.27 -19.61
CA THR A 222 17.88 -8.23 -18.65
C THR A 222 17.76 -7.68 -17.22
N PRO A 223 17.28 -8.47 -16.24
CA PRO A 223 17.21 -8.04 -14.85
C PRO A 223 18.55 -7.51 -14.34
N GLY A 224 18.57 -6.29 -13.83
CA GLY A 224 19.75 -5.57 -13.36
C GLY A 224 20.39 -4.62 -14.39
N GLU A 225 20.11 -4.76 -15.69
CA GLU A 225 20.75 -3.94 -16.74
C GLU A 225 19.96 -2.64 -17.08
N GLY A 226 18.77 -2.50 -16.55
CA GLY A 226 17.93 -1.32 -16.79
C GLY A 226 16.99 -1.05 -15.66
N LYS A 227 16.21 0.03 -15.77
CA LYS A 227 15.17 0.43 -14.81
C LYS A 227 13.88 0.81 -15.50
N CYS A 228 12.76 0.29 -14.99
CA CYS A 228 11.43 0.73 -15.38
C CYS A 228 10.52 0.63 -14.16
N TYR A 229 9.93 1.76 -13.78
CA TYR A 229 8.97 1.80 -12.66
C TYR A 229 7.87 0.76 -12.85
N SER A 230 7.63 -0.09 -11.84
CA SER A 230 6.71 -1.21 -11.97
C SER A 230 5.83 -1.36 -10.72
N ASN A 231 4.52 -1.26 -10.89
CA ASN A 231 3.55 -1.66 -9.86
C ASN A 231 3.54 -3.18 -9.69
N LEU A 232 3.67 -3.93 -10.79
CA LEU A 232 3.75 -5.39 -10.75
C LEU A 232 4.87 -5.87 -9.82
N GLY A 233 6.05 -5.24 -9.87
CA GLY A 233 7.16 -5.58 -8.98
C GLY A 233 6.78 -5.49 -7.50
N TYR A 234 6.02 -4.49 -7.10
CA TYR A 234 5.59 -4.30 -5.71
C TYR A 234 4.39 -5.15 -5.31
N ILE A 235 3.54 -5.58 -6.26
CA ILE A 235 2.56 -6.65 -6.02
C ILE A 235 3.30 -7.97 -5.75
N ILE A 236 4.30 -8.30 -6.54
CA ILE A 236 5.13 -9.50 -6.33
C ILE A 236 5.81 -9.44 -4.95
N LEU A 237 6.32 -8.28 -4.52
CA LEU A 237 6.89 -8.11 -3.18
C LEU A 237 5.86 -8.36 -2.08
N SER A 238 4.59 -7.94 -2.24
CA SER A 238 3.54 -8.28 -1.27
C SER A 238 3.25 -9.79 -1.21
N MET A 239 3.28 -10.49 -2.36
CA MET A 239 3.16 -11.95 -2.40
C MET A 239 4.37 -12.65 -1.74
N ILE A 240 5.58 -12.10 -1.90
CA ILE A 240 6.78 -12.58 -1.21
C ILE A 240 6.64 -12.42 0.30
N ILE A 241 6.10 -11.30 0.77
CA ILE A 241 5.81 -11.10 2.19
C ILE A 241 4.86 -12.18 2.70
N GLU A 242 3.76 -12.47 2.00
CA GLU A 242 2.84 -13.53 2.38
C GLU A 242 3.52 -14.90 2.40
N LYS A 243 4.26 -15.24 1.36
CA LYS A 243 4.95 -16.55 1.23
C LYS A 243 5.98 -16.78 2.33
N LYS A 244 6.80 -15.77 2.64
CA LYS A 244 7.88 -15.87 3.63
C LYS A 244 7.42 -15.73 5.08
N SER A 245 6.33 -15.02 5.32
CA SER A 245 5.79 -14.82 6.67
C SER A 245 4.74 -15.87 7.06
N GLY A 246 4.04 -16.46 6.09
CA GLY A 246 2.85 -17.27 6.32
C GLY A 246 1.60 -16.46 6.70
N MET A 247 1.65 -15.13 6.62
CA MET A 247 0.58 -14.21 6.99
C MET A 247 0.04 -13.49 5.76
N LYS A 248 -1.22 -13.03 5.80
CA LYS A 248 -1.74 -12.08 4.83
C LYS A 248 -0.90 -10.80 4.85
N TYR A 249 -0.67 -10.19 3.67
CA TYR A 249 0.17 -9.01 3.52
C TYR A 249 -0.17 -7.91 4.51
N GLU A 250 -1.43 -7.47 4.57
CA GLU A 250 -1.86 -6.39 5.48
C GLU A 250 -1.61 -6.73 6.95
N ASN A 251 -1.88 -7.98 7.35
CA ASN A 251 -1.68 -8.41 8.74
C ASN A 251 -0.19 -8.42 9.13
N PHE A 252 0.69 -8.86 8.23
CA PHE A 252 2.13 -8.79 8.45
C PHE A 252 2.59 -7.34 8.60
N MET A 253 2.15 -6.46 7.69
CA MET A 253 2.53 -5.05 7.72
C MET A 253 2.04 -4.36 9.00
N LYS A 254 0.80 -4.59 9.41
CA LYS A 254 0.27 -4.06 10.67
C LYS A 254 1.12 -4.52 11.86
N LYS A 255 1.38 -5.82 11.97
CA LYS A 255 2.07 -6.40 13.13
C LYS A 255 3.54 -6.00 13.24
N TYR A 256 4.27 -5.97 12.13
CA TYR A 256 5.73 -5.84 12.16
C TYR A 256 6.27 -4.50 11.66
N VAL A 257 5.43 -3.67 11.06
CA VAL A 257 5.82 -2.36 10.52
C VAL A 257 4.99 -1.24 11.14
N LEU A 258 3.66 -1.26 10.96
CA LEU A 258 2.83 -0.10 11.27
C LEU A 258 2.61 0.09 12.77
N GLN A 259 2.21 -0.95 13.49
CA GLN A 259 1.99 -0.89 14.94
C GLN A 259 3.27 -0.58 15.73
N PRO A 260 4.43 -1.20 15.42
CA PRO A 260 5.69 -0.80 16.06
C PRO A 260 6.09 0.66 15.78
N ALA A 261 5.63 1.25 14.67
CA ALA A 261 5.80 2.66 14.35
C ALA A 261 4.72 3.57 14.96
N GLY A 262 3.73 3.02 15.69
CA GLY A 262 2.61 3.79 16.26
C GLY A 262 1.52 4.16 15.25
N CYS A 263 1.44 3.45 14.12
CA CYS A 263 0.43 3.66 13.07
C CYS A 263 -0.63 2.56 13.16
N TYR A 264 -1.79 2.86 13.72
CA TYR A 264 -2.83 1.88 14.01
C TYR A 264 -4.00 1.90 13.03
N ASP A 265 -4.29 3.07 12.41
CA ASP A 265 -5.45 3.25 11.51
C ASP A 265 -5.12 2.97 10.05
N MET A 266 -3.84 2.85 9.70
CA MET A 266 -3.44 2.52 8.34
C MET A 266 -4.00 1.17 7.89
N HIS A 267 -4.56 1.12 6.68
CA HIS A 267 -5.19 -0.08 6.12
C HIS A 267 -5.12 -0.08 4.58
N ILE A 268 -5.47 -1.21 3.97
CA ILE A 268 -5.64 -1.31 2.51
C ILE A 268 -6.99 -0.68 2.14
N ALA A 269 -6.97 0.34 1.30
CA ALA A 269 -8.14 1.07 0.85
C ALA A 269 -9.07 0.21 -0.02
N GLY A 270 -10.37 0.44 0.09
CA GLY A 270 -11.37 -0.11 -0.82
C GLY A 270 -11.45 0.66 -2.15
N THR A 271 -12.07 0.05 -3.16
CA THR A 271 -12.20 0.63 -4.50
C THR A 271 -13.30 1.67 -4.58
N TYR A 272 -14.45 1.39 -3.97
CA TYR A 272 -15.67 2.17 -4.14
C TYR A 272 -15.91 3.15 -3.00
N TYR A 273 -16.78 4.14 -3.23
CA TYR A 273 -17.17 5.11 -2.21
C TYR A 273 -17.72 4.43 -0.93
N LYS A 274 -18.53 3.38 -1.09
CA LYS A 274 -19.12 2.60 0.01
C LYS A 274 -18.11 1.81 0.84
N ASP A 275 -16.91 1.54 0.29
CA ASP A 275 -15.87 0.75 0.96
C ASP A 275 -15.01 1.59 1.90
N ARG A 276 -15.21 2.93 1.93
CA ARG A 276 -14.46 3.84 2.80
C ARG A 276 -14.79 3.59 4.27
N ARG A 277 -13.80 3.77 5.11
CA ARG A 277 -14.00 3.79 6.56
C ARG A 277 -14.71 5.09 7.01
N PRO A 278 -15.34 5.14 8.20
CA PRO A 278 -16.10 6.30 8.64
C PRO A 278 -15.34 7.64 8.60
N ASN A 279 -14.05 7.65 8.91
CA ASN A 279 -13.18 8.83 8.89
C ASN A 279 -12.29 8.93 7.64
N GLU A 280 -12.54 8.11 6.61
CA GLU A 280 -11.86 8.21 5.32
C GLU A 280 -12.53 9.27 4.44
N THR A 281 -11.73 10.12 3.82
CA THR A 281 -12.21 11.23 2.99
C THR A 281 -12.90 10.73 1.71
N LYS A 282 -13.76 11.57 1.11
CA LYS A 282 -14.21 11.40 -0.28
C LYS A 282 -13.08 11.82 -1.22
N TYR A 283 -12.94 11.12 -2.35
CA TYR A 283 -11.96 11.42 -3.40
C TYR A 283 -12.64 12.07 -4.59
N TYR A 284 -11.92 12.97 -5.27
CA TYR A 284 -12.42 13.80 -6.35
C TYR A 284 -11.49 13.75 -7.55
N MET A 285 -12.06 13.77 -8.74
CA MET A 285 -11.32 14.04 -9.96
C MET A 285 -11.19 15.54 -10.19
N HIS A 286 -10.23 15.96 -11.00
CA HIS A 286 -10.15 17.36 -11.45
C HIS A 286 -11.37 17.72 -12.29
N GLN A 287 -11.70 19.00 -12.39
CA GLN A 287 -12.77 19.51 -13.24
C GLN A 287 -12.57 19.09 -14.68
N GLY A 288 -13.64 18.67 -15.35
CA GLY A 288 -13.60 18.18 -16.74
C GLY A 288 -13.17 16.71 -16.89
N SER A 289 -12.92 15.99 -15.80
CA SER A 289 -12.69 14.55 -15.87
C SER A 289 -13.95 13.82 -16.31
N ILE A 290 -13.80 12.90 -17.26
CA ILE A 290 -14.91 12.08 -17.77
C ILE A 290 -14.95 10.72 -17.04
N PRO A 291 -16.14 10.11 -16.88
CA PRO A 291 -16.26 8.74 -16.41
C PRO A 291 -15.50 7.74 -17.28
N VAL A 292 -15.10 6.63 -16.67
CA VAL A 292 -14.39 5.55 -17.32
C VAL A 292 -15.15 4.23 -17.16
N TYR A 293 -14.86 3.25 -18.04
CA TYR A 293 -15.37 1.90 -17.82
C TYR A 293 -14.79 1.28 -16.54
N GLU A 294 -15.65 0.63 -15.79
CA GLU A 294 -15.26 -0.05 -14.55
C GLU A 294 -14.22 -1.16 -14.80
N TYR A 295 -13.25 -1.30 -13.91
CA TYR A 295 -12.11 -2.23 -14.03
C TYR A 295 -12.53 -3.70 -14.18
N ASN A 296 -13.70 -4.09 -13.64
CA ASN A 296 -14.20 -5.45 -13.60
C ASN A 296 -14.94 -5.89 -14.88
N ASN A 297 -14.88 -5.09 -15.93
CA ASN A 297 -15.53 -5.32 -17.21
C ASN A 297 -17.07 -5.47 -17.14
N SER A 298 -17.72 -4.84 -16.14
CA SER A 298 -19.19 -4.85 -15.97
C SER A 298 -19.95 -4.09 -17.07
N GLY A 299 -19.27 -3.29 -17.88
CA GLY A 299 -19.87 -2.36 -18.85
C GLY A 299 -20.32 -1.02 -18.21
N ARG A 300 -20.28 -0.87 -16.90
CA ARG A 300 -20.67 0.37 -16.23
C ARG A 300 -19.64 1.48 -16.43
N MET A 301 -20.14 2.71 -16.54
CA MET A 301 -19.32 3.91 -16.46
C MET A 301 -19.29 4.40 -15.01
N VAL A 302 -18.12 4.71 -14.50
CA VAL A 302 -17.88 5.11 -13.10
C VAL A 302 -16.97 6.33 -13.02
N GLU A 303 -17.02 7.07 -11.92
CA GLU A 303 -15.98 8.05 -11.61
C GLU A 303 -14.63 7.35 -11.51
N LYS A 304 -13.62 7.91 -12.15
CA LYS A 304 -12.29 7.29 -12.22
C LYS A 304 -11.70 6.96 -10.83
N CYS A 305 -11.95 7.78 -9.81
CA CYS A 305 -11.49 7.53 -8.44
C CYS A 305 -12.26 6.41 -7.71
N TYR A 306 -13.37 5.91 -8.29
CA TYR A 306 -14.26 4.91 -7.71
C TYR A 306 -14.62 3.79 -8.71
N GLY A 307 -13.63 3.05 -9.18
CA GLY A 307 -13.86 1.88 -10.03
C GLY A 307 -12.97 1.74 -11.27
N ASP A 308 -12.01 2.65 -11.49
CA ASP A 308 -10.99 2.50 -12.54
C ASP A 308 -9.97 1.40 -12.21
N THR A 309 -9.65 1.25 -10.94
CA THR A 309 -8.60 0.34 -10.45
C THR A 309 -9.10 -0.49 -9.28
N ASP A 310 -8.80 -1.80 -9.28
CA ASP A 310 -9.00 -2.68 -8.12
C ASP A 310 -7.95 -2.35 -7.04
N LEU A 311 -8.29 -1.46 -6.12
CA LEU A 311 -7.34 -1.00 -5.11
C LEU A 311 -6.86 -2.10 -4.16
N PRO A 312 -7.69 -2.99 -3.61
CA PRO A 312 -7.21 -4.10 -2.81
C PRO A 312 -6.17 -4.96 -3.52
N ARG A 313 -6.31 -5.16 -4.83
CA ARG A 313 -5.33 -5.94 -5.62
C ARG A 313 -4.07 -5.15 -5.95
N LEU A 314 -4.13 -3.83 -5.93
CA LEU A 314 -2.93 -2.98 -6.03
C LEU A 314 -2.01 -3.18 -4.80
N SER A 315 -2.58 -3.60 -3.66
CA SER A 315 -1.88 -4.10 -2.49
C SER A 315 -0.63 -3.26 -2.13
N GLY A 316 0.54 -3.89 -2.06
CA GLY A 316 1.82 -3.23 -1.75
C GLY A 316 2.31 -2.20 -2.74
N ALA A 317 1.71 -2.11 -3.92
CA ALA A 317 2.11 -1.14 -4.94
C ALA A 317 1.45 0.25 -4.75
N GLY A 318 0.24 0.32 -4.11
CA GLY A 318 -0.44 1.62 -4.06
C GLY A 318 -1.70 1.71 -3.23
N ALA A 319 -2.07 0.69 -2.44
CA ALA A 319 -3.38 0.62 -1.81
C ALA A 319 -3.43 1.11 -0.35
N TRP A 320 -2.33 1.47 0.28
CA TRP A 320 -2.34 1.94 1.66
C TRP A 320 -3.09 3.26 1.81
N CYS A 321 -3.85 3.35 2.89
CA CYS A 321 -4.62 4.49 3.35
C CYS A 321 -4.31 4.76 4.83
N GLY A 322 -4.24 6.03 5.22
CA GLY A 322 -3.97 6.48 6.59
C GLY A 322 -3.96 8.00 6.65
N SER A 323 -3.65 8.60 7.80
CA SER A 323 -3.47 10.03 7.92
C SER A 323 -2.04 10.47 7.56
N ALA A 324 -1.87 11.73 7.19
CA ALA A 324 -0.54 12.29 6.96
C ALA A 324 0.31 12.29 8.25
N ALA A 325 -0.33 12.38 9.42
CA ALA A 325 0.34 12.32 10.72
C ALA A 325 0.88 10.90 11.02
N GLU A 326 0.10 9.84 10.77
CA GLU A 326 0.60 8.46 10.87
C GLU A 326 1.74 8.22 9.87
N LEU A 327 1.63 8.73 8.64
CA LEU A 327 2.70 8.60 7.66
C LEU A 327 3.98 9.28 8.14
N SER A 328 3.89 10.47 8.75
CA SER A 328 5.07 11.14 9.31
C SER A 328 5.71 10.35 10.46
N ARG A 329 4.88 9.68 11.29
CA ARG A 329 5.35 8.81 12.36
C ARG A 329 6.09 7.59 11.82
N LEU A 330 5.57 6.97 10.76
CA LEU A 330 6.28 5.89 10.07
C LEU A 330 7.62 6.36 9.51
N ILE A 331 7.68 7.55 8.87
CA ILE A 331 8.94 8.10 8.34
C ILE A 331 9.97 8.30 9.47
N ALA A 332 9.55 8.87 10.61
CA ALA A 332 10.39 9.05 11.79
C ALA A 332 10.93 7.71 12.35
N SER A 333 10.23 6.60 12.11
CA SER A 333 10.63 5.26 12.57
C SER A 333 11.57 4.52 11.62
N ILE A 334 11.99 5.16 10.51
CA ILE A 334 12.82 4.54 9.48
C ILE A 334 13.83 5.52 8.86
N ASP A 335 14.13 6.62 9.53
CA ASP A 335 14.98 7.68 8.96
C ASP A 335 16.41 7.71 9.53
N GLY A 336 16.69 6.88 10.53
CA GLY A 336 18.00 6.76 11.14
C GLY A 336 18.34 7.87 12.13
N GLN A 337 17.35 8.71 12.52
CA GLN A 337 17.54 9.76 13.52
C GLN A 337 17.31 9.23 14.94
N PRO A 338 17.93 9.81 15.96
CA PRO A 338 17.88 9.26 17.31
C PRO A 338 16.62 9.62 18.11
N HIS A 339 15.75 10.49 17.60
CA HIS A 339 14.64 11.08 18.37
C HIS A 339 13.45 10.11 18.53
N VAL A 340 13.19 9.29 17.51
CA VAL A 340 12.22 8.21 17.55
C VAL A 340 12.97 6.90 17.31
N LYS A 341 12.61 5.86 18.06
CA LYS A 341 13.24 4.55 17.88
C LYS A 341 12.90 3.97 16.51
N ASP A 342 13.91 3.74 15.71
CA ASP A 342 13.76 3.05 14.42
C ASP A 342 13.21 1.63 14.59
N ILE A 343 12.29 1.25 13.71
CA ILE A 343 11.79 -0.13 13.57
C ILE A 343 12.73 -0.99 12.72
N LEU A 344 13.67 -0.38 12.00
CA LEU A 344 14.72 -1.03 11.23
C LEU A 344 16.09 -0.73 11.84
N SER A 345 17.06 -1.60 11.61
CA SER A 345 18.46 -1.32 11.94
C SER A 345 19.06 -0.24 11.04
N GLN A 346 20.05 0.51 11.55
CA GLN A 346 20.79 1.51 10.77
C GLN A 346 21.34 0.94 9.44
N LYS A 347 21.80 -0.32 9.47
CA LYS A 347 22.28 -1.02 8.27
C LYS A 347 21.16 -1.17 7.22
N SER A 348 19.94 -1.51 7.66
CA SER A 348 18.79 -1.64 6.77
C SER A 348 18.39 -0.30 6.19
N ILE A 349 18.36 0.76 7.00
CA ILE A 349 18.05 2.11 6.56
C ILE A 349 19.08 2.61 5.54
N GLN A 350 20.36 2.46 5.84
CA GLN A 350 21.45 2.79 4.91
C GLN A 350 21.32 2.03 3.58
N PHE A 351 21.00 0.73 3.61
CA PHE A 351 20.79 -0.06 2.40
C PHE A 351 19.61 0.44 1.57
N MET A 352 18.51 0.82 2.23
CA MET A 352 17.33 1.39 1.56
C MET A 352 17.64 2.73 0.90
N THR A 353 18.39 3.58 1.58
CA THR A 353 18.63 4.98 1.19
C THR A 353 19.94 5.17 0.41
N THR A 354 20.69 4.10 0.13
CA THR A 354 21.86 4.18 -0.73
C THR A 354 21.49 4.74 -2.10
N GLU A 355 22.06 5.89 -2.43
CA GLU A 355 21.87 6.55 -3.72
C GLU A 355 22.30 5.64 -4.87
N GLN A 356 21.46 5.59 -5.90
CA GLN A 356 21.78 4.85 -7.12
C GLN A 356 22.55 5.74 -8.10
N PRO A 357 23.38 5.15 -8.98
CA PRO A 357 24.23 5.91 -9.93
C PRO A 357 23.45 6.89 -10.82
N ASP A 358 22.21 6.57 -11.17
CA ASP A 358 21.30 7.40 -11.95
C ASP A 358 20.34 8.25 -11.11
N HIS A 359 20.60 8.35 -9.80
CA HIS A 359 19.83 9.09 -8.82
C HIS A 359 18.35 8.68 -8.70
N GLN A 360 17.94 7.52 -9.21
CA GLN A 360 16.55 7.06 -9.20
C GLN A 360 16.35 5.75 -8.44
N TYR A 361 15.15 5.62 -7.85
CA TYR A 361 14.64 4.37 -7.28
C TYR A 361 15.54 3.73 -6.23
N SER A 362 15.89 4.49 -5.21
CA SER A 362 16.33 3.93 -3.94
C SER A 362 15.19 3.07 -3.37
N ILE A 363 15.50 2.12 -2.48
CA ILE A 363 14.49 1.15 -2.02
C ILE A 363 13.34 1.86 -1.31
N GLY A 364 12.15 1.82 -1.93
CA GLY A 364 10.95 2.46 -1.43
C GLY A 364 10.85 3.97 -1.72
N TRP A 365 11.94 4.66 -2.04
CA TRP A 365 11.99 6.08 -2.37
C TRP A 365 12.09 6.32 -3.88
N ASN A 366 11.64 7.48 -4.33
CA ASN A 366 11.94 7.92 -5.70
C ASN A 366 13.40 8.35 -5.82
N TYR A 367 13.88 9.04 -4.78
CA TYR A 367 15.17 9.70 -4.76
C TYR A 367 15.69 9.89 -3.33
N THR A 368 16.96 9.57 -3.08
CA THR A 368 17.65 9.77 -1.80
C THR A 368 19.07 10.28 -2.08
N PRO A 369 19.24 11.59 -2.31
CA PRO A 369 20.54 12.16 -2.68
C PRO A 369 21.52 12.06 -1.50
N LYS A 370 22.80 11.85 -1.79
CA LYS A 370 23.90 11.97 -0.83
C LYS A 370 24.21 13.43 -0.49
N SER A 371 23.87 14.34 -1.40
CA SER A 371 23.96 15.79 -1.19
C SER A 371 22.85 16.30 -0.26
N ASN A 372 22.86 17.59 0.06
CA ASN A 372 21.92 18.25 1.00
C ASN A 372 20.45 18.29 0.52
N GLY A 373 20.05 17.50 -0.48
CA GLY A 373 18.67 17.44 -0.96
C GLY A 373 17.80 16.50 -0.10
N PRO A 374 16.46 16.66 -0.18
CA PRO A 374 15.54 15.80 0.54
C PRO A 374 15.44 14.41 -0.06
N TRP A 375 15.16 13.40 0.77
CA TRP A 375 14.60 12.15 0.28
C TRP A 375 13.18 12.41 -0.19
N ILE A 376 12.84 11.92 -1.38
CA ILE A 376 11.57 12.21 -2.02
C ILE A 376 10.78 10.91 -2.23
N ARG A 377 9.52 10.92 -1.80
CA ARG A 377 8.56 9.90 -2.18
C ARG A 377 7.26 10.53 -2.62
N THR A 378 6.80 10.20 -3.82
CA THR A 378 5.54 10.68 -4.38
C THR A 378 4.58 9.53 -4.65
N GLY A 379 3.29 9.84 -4.66
CA GLY A 379 2.21 8.95 -5.03
C GLY A 379 1.12 9.68 -5.78
N SER A 380 0.56 9.05 -6.81
CA SER A 380 -0.59 9.56 -7.56
C SER A 380 -1.49 8.40 -7.97
N LEU A 381 -2.77 8.54 -7.70
CA LEU A 381 -3.87 7.72 -8.18
C LEU A 381 -5.04 8.62 -8.54
N ALA A 382 -6.04 8.08 -9.24
CA ALA A 382 -7.30 8.78 -9.43
C ALA A 382 -7.86 9.23 -8.07
N GLY A 383 -8.09 10.52 -7.91
CA GLY A 383 -8.62 11.14 -6.70
C GLY A 383 -7.60 11.46 -5.61
N THR A 384 -6.30 11.22 -5.78
CA THR A 384 -5.32 11.51 -4.72
C THR A 384 -3.92 11.82 -5.26
N SER A 385 -3.20 12.68 -4.55
CA SER A 385 -1.76 12.86 -4.69
C SER A 385 -1.12 12.94 -3.31
N ALA A 386 0.04 12.30 -3.13
CA ALA A 386 0.79 12.31 -1.89
C ALA A 386 2.26 12.64 -2.17
N ILE A 387 2.85 13.49 -1.34
CA ILE A 387 4.25 13.91 -1.44
C ILE A 387 4.87 13.88 -0.06
N VAL A 388 6.02 13.25 0.05
CA VAL A 388 6.87 13.19 1.24
C VAL A 388 8.24 13.74 0.88
N LEU A 389 8.69 14.77 1.61
CA LEU A 389 10.04 15.31 1.55
C LEU A 389 10.69 15.20 2.93
N LYS A 390 11.72 14.36 3.07
CA LYS A 390 12.51 14.24 4.30
C LYS A 390 13.87 14.90 4.05
N TYR A 391 14.12 15.98 4.76
CA TYR A 391 15.33 16.79 4.62
C TYR A 391 16.45 16.35 5.56
N PRO A 392 17.72 16.57 5.19
CA PRO A 392 18.87 16.22 6.03
C PRO A 392 18.91 16.97 7.38
N ASP A 393 18.28 18.17 7.46
CA ASP A 393 18.19 18.99 8.67
C ASP A 393 17.09 18.53 9.66
N GLY A 394 16.62 17.29 9.49
CA GLY A 394 15.63 16.67 10.35
C GLY A 394 14.17 17.02 10.03
N GLN A 395 13.90 17.90 9.07
CA GLN A 395 12.53 18.24 8.69
C GLN A 395 11.90 17.15 7.81
N CYS A 396 10.60 16.89 8.01
CA CYS A 396 9.78 16.12 7.08
C CYS A 396 8.51 16.90 6.76
N TRP A 397 8.20 17.02 5.47
CA TRP A 397 7.04 17.72 4.93
C TRP A 397 6.19 16.76 4.14
N ILE A 398 4.91 16.65 4.50
CA ILE A 398 3.95 15.72 3.87
C ILE A 398 2.71 16.48 3.44
N LEU A 399 2.35 16.40 2.15
CA LEU A 399 1.06 16.83 1.63
C LEU A 399 0.35 15.63 1.03
N ILE A 400 -0.91 15.42 1.45
CA ILE A 400 -1.80 14.45 0.83
C ILE A 400 -3.07 15.18 0.41
N THR A 401 -3.52 14.98 -0.83
CA THR A 401 -4.74 15.59 -1.36
C THR A 401 -5.78 14.53 -1.66
N ASN A 402 -7.08 14.87 -1.52
CA ASN A 402 -8.19 14.00 -1.93
C ASN A 402 -8.72 14.35 -3.33
N THR A 403 -7.92 15.01 -4.15
CA THR A 403 -8.29 15.44 -5.51
C THR A 403 -7.16 15.14 -6.47
N SER A 404 -7.46 14.54 -7.62
CA SER A 404 -6.53 14.45 -8.73
C SER A 404 -6.26 15.81 -9.33
N THR A 405 -5.02 16.06 -9.71
CA THR A 405 -4.65 17.29 -10.40
C THR A 405 -4.70 17.14 -11.92
N TRP A 406 -5.08 18.19 -12.63
CA TRP A 406 -5.15 18.22 -14.07
C TRP A 406 -3.76 18.16 -14.76
N LYS A 407 -2.70 18.47 -14.03
CA LYS A 407 -1.31 18.54 -14.55
C LYS A 407 -0.45 17.31 -14.23
N GLY A 408 -1.04 16.27 -13.62
CA GLY A 408 -0.35 15.00 -13.35
C GLY A 408 0.97 15.20 -12.60
N HIS A 409 2.08 14.70 -13.14
CA HIS A 409 3.41 14.78 -12.50
C HIS A 409 3.92 16.21 -12.28
N GLY A 410 3.46 17.20 -13.04
CA GLY A 410 3.82 18.61 -12.82
C GLY A 410 3.39 19.14 -11.44
N PHE A 411 2.33 18.59 -10.86
CA PHE A 411 1.90 18.94 -9.50
C PHE A 411 2.95 18.62 -8.43
N SER A 412 3.58 17.45 -8.52
CA SER A 412 4.62 17.06 -7.55
C SER A 412 5.81 18.02 -7.58
N ASN A 413 6.28 18.42 -8.77
CA ASN A 413 7.38 19.36 -8.91
C ASN A 413 7.01 20.75 -8.37
N ASP A 414 5.80 21.23 -8.67
CA ASP A 414 5.30 22.50 -8.13
C ASP A 414 5.17 22.46 -6.60
N THR A 415 4.77 21.30 -6.04
CA THR A 415 4.67 21.12 -4.59
C THR A 415 6.05 21.15 -3.92
N VAL A 416 7.06 20.54 -4.51
CA VAL A 416 8.45 20.63 -4.02
C VAL A 416 8.90 22.10 -3.96
N ALA A 417 8.71 22.84 -5.06
CA ALA A 417 9.06 24.27 -5.09
C ALA A 417 8.24 25.10 -4.08
N PHE A 418 6.97 24.76 -3.89
CA PHE A 418 6.12 25.41 -2.90
C PHE A 418 6.60 25.13 -1.46
N PHE A 419 6.97 23.90 -1.15
CA PHE A 419 7.54 23.55 0.17
C PHE A 419 8.84 24.27 0.45
N GLU A 420 9.75 24.40 -0.53
CA GLU A 420 10.98 25.17 -0.36
C GLU A 420 10.71 26.63 -0.01
N LYS A 421 9.67 27.21 -0.62
CA LYS A 421 9.24 28.58 -0.29
C LYS A 421 8.71 28.66 1.15
N LEU A 422 7.84 27.74 1.56
CA LEU A 422 7.28 27.71 2.91
C LEU A 422 8.37 27.47 3.96
N ARG A 423 9.29 26.54 3.71
CA ARG A 423 10.44 26.24 4.57
C ARG A 423 11.26 27.49 4.86
N LYS A 424 11.69 28.19 3.82
CA LYS A 424 12.49 29.42 3.95
C LYS A 424 11.77 30.51 4.74
N GLN A 425 10.45 30.59 4.59
CA GLN A 425 9.68 31.69 5.16
C GLN A 425 9.23 31.44 6.60
N PHE A 426 8.92 30.19 6.99
CA PHE A 426 8.20 29.90 8.24
C PHE A 426 8.92 28.97 9.20
N MET A 427 9.94 28.24 8.75
CA MET A 427 10.53 27.18 9.60
C MET A 427 11.25 27.72 10.84
N ALA A 428 11.81 28.93 10.78
CA ALA A 428 12.46 29.56 11.91
C ALA A 428 11.48 29.89 13.05
N ASP A 429 10.25 30.27 12.68
CA ASP A 429 9.20 30.71 13.61
C ASP A 429 8.26 29.57 14.04
N MET A 430 8.49 28.34 13.55
CA MET A 430 7.67 27.19 13.95
C MET A 430 7.84 26.88 15.44
N PRO A 431 6.73 26.63 16.16
CA PRO A 431 6.82 26.22 17.56
C PRO A 431 7.64 24.95 17.72
N LYS A 432 8.34 24.84 18.85
CA LYS A 432 9.10 23.63 19.22
C LYS A 432 8.25 22.59 19.95
N LYS A 433 6.96 22.85 20.15
CA LYS A 433 6.05 21.91 20.85
C LYS A 433 5.75 20.72 19.95
N ASP A 434 5.98 19.53 20.47
CA ASP A 434 5.56 18.28 19.81
C ASP A 434 4.04 18.08 19.97
N LEU A 435 3.34 17.89 18.85
CA LEU A 435 1.90 17.65 18.82
C LEU A 435 1.55 16.14 18.87
N PHE A 436 2.55 15.25 18.87
CA PHE A 436 2.34 13.82 19.07
C PHE A 436 2.08 13.44 20.54
N ILE A 437 2.22 14.40 21.46
CA ILE A 437 2.09 14.19 22.91
C ILE A 437 0.80 14.79 23.42
#